data_dab3fd4227ea62a21cdab4c565b7ab17
#
_entry.id   dab3fd4227ea62a21cdab4c565b7ab17
#
_cell.length_a   1.000
_cell.length_b   1.000
_cell.length_c   1.000
_cell.angle_alpha   90.00
_cell.angle_beta   90.00
_cell.angle_gamma   90.00
#
_symmetry.space_group_name_H-M   'P 1'
#
loop_
_entity.id
_entity.type
_entity.pdbx_description
1 polymer ?
#
loop_
_entity_poly.entity_id
_entity_poly.type
_entity_poly.pdbx_seq_one_letter_code
_entity_poly.pdbx_strand_id
1 'polypeptide(L)'
;YITKPFKTFTDTGFPAELIAELEKRTGRKIIGNKSCSGTVILDELGEEEINEGHLIVYTSADSVLQICGNEETMGLDTLYHYCEIARELTMRDEWKVGRVIARPYVGKKRGEFVRTSNRHDYALKPFGRTALNALKDAGLDVISVGKIFDIFDGEGLTESNKSKSSVHGMEQTIDIAKRNFKGLCFTNLVDFDALWGHRRNPIGYGEEIERF
;
A
#
# COMPACT_ATOMS: atom_id res chain seq x y z
N TYR A 1 13.56 8.47 6.80
CA TYR A 1 12.23 9.09 6.91
C TYR A 1 12.06 9.74 8.28
N ILE A 2 12.60 10.92 8.47
CA ILE A 2 12.17 11.76 9.59
C ILE A 2 11.00 12.57 9.08
N THR A 3 9.85 11.98 9.15
CA THR A 3 8.61 12.63 8.78
C THR A 3 7.87 13.03 10.04
N LYS A 4 7.06 14.07 9.96
CA LYS A 4 5.97 14.21 10.91
C LYS A 4 5.26 12.86 10.97
N PRO A 5 5.06 12.25 12.15
CA PRO A 5 4.38 10.97 12.22
C PRO A 5 3.02 11.11 11.55
N PHE A 6 2.76 10.25 10.59
CA PHE A 6 1.42 10.18 10.00
C PHE A 6 0.42 9.85 11.09
N LYS A 7 -0.76 10.42 11.01
CA LYS A 7 -1.82 10.10 11.96
C LYS A 7 -2.22 8.63 11.83
N THR A 8 -2.46 8.02 12.95
CA THR A 8 -3.14 6.72 13.04
C THR A 8 -4.51 6.96 13.66
N PHE A 9 -5.49 6.22 13.20
CA PHE A 9 -6.88 6.33 13.65
C PHE A 9 -7.35 5.01 14.27
N THR A 10 -6.48 4.43 15.11
CA THR A 10 -6.66 3.09 15.65
C THR A 10 -7.65 3.00 16.79
N ASP A 11 -7.83 4.10 17.53
CA ASP A 11 -8.67 4.10 18.75
C ASP A 11 -10.15 4.33 18.46
N THR A 12 -10.43 5.24 17.51
CA THR A 12 -11.82 5.70 17.24
C THR A 12 -12.27 5.49 15.80
N GLY A 13 -11.40 4.99 14.91
CA GLY A 13 -11.59 5.07 13.47
C GLY A 13 -11.33 6.49 12.95
N PHE A 14 -11.67 6.72 11.68
CA PHE A 14 -11.50 8.01 11.02
C PHE A 14 -12.52 9.05 11.53
N PRO A 15 -12.14 10.35 11.53
CA PRO A 15 -13.04 11.44 11.92
C PRO A 15 -14.34 11.44 11.11
N ALA A 16 -15.42 11.83 11.77
CA ALA A 16 -16.75 11.86 11.14
C ALA A 16 -16.80 12.78 9.90
N GLU A 17 -16.04 13.86 9.90
CA GLU A 17 -15.94 14.80 8.79
C GLU A 17 -15.30 14.15 7.54
N LEU A 18 -14.27 13.32 7.73
CA LEU A 18 -13.66 12.56 6.63
C LEU A 18 -14.65 11.53 6.07
N ILE A 19 -15.33 10.79 6.96
CA ILE A 19 -16.34 9.80 6.55
C ILE A 19 -17.48 10.47 5.78
N ALA A 20 -18.03 11.57 6.28
CA ALA A 20 -19.10 12.31 5.61
C ALA A 20 -18.69 12.84 4.22
N GLU A 21 -17.46 13.36 4.11
CA GLU A 21 -16.96 13.85 2.80
C GLU A 21 -16.71 12.69 1.83
N LEU A 22 -16.25 11.55 2.32
CA LEU A 22 -16.07 10.35 1.51
C LEU A 22 -17.41 9.78 1.04
N GLU A 23 -18.42 9.69 1.91
CA GLU A 23 -19.80 9.30 1.55
C GLU A 23 -20.39 10.22 0.49
N LYS A 24 -20.25 11.53 0.67
CA LYS A 24 -20.73 12.52 -0.29
C LYS A 24 -20.10 12.35 -1.67
N ARG A 25 -18.81 12.09 -1.75
CA ARG A 25 -18.07 11.98 -3.01
C ARG A 25 -18.23 10.63 -3.70
N THR A 26 -18.38 9.55 -2.91
CA THR A 26 -18.59 8.20 -3.46
C THR A 26 -20.05 7.88 -3.72
N GLY A 27 -20.98 8.61 -3.09
CA GLY A 27 -22.41 8.32 -3.13
C GLY A 27 -22.79 7.05 -2.39
N ARG A 28 -21.90 6.48 -1.56
CA ARG A 28 -22.12 5.25 -0.81
C ARG A 28 -22.00 5.50 0.68
N LYS A 29 -22.88 4.87 1.46
CA LYS A 29 -22.77 4.84 2.92
C LYS A 29 -21.54 4.06 3.33
N ILE A 30 -20.78 4.59 4.28
CA ILE A 30 -19.61 3.95 4.83
C ILE A 30 -19.97 3.12 6.05
N ILE A 31 -19.46 1.91 6.09
CA ILE A 31 -19.57 0.98 7.20
C ILE A 31 -18.18 0.54 7.66
N GLY A 32 -18.07 0.11 8.90
CA GLY A 32 -16.85 -0.49 9.46
C GLY A 32 -15.93 0.45 10.21
N ASN A 33 -15.72 1.64 9.78
CA ASN A 33 -14.85 2.71 10.36
C ASN A 33 -14.20 2.41 11.73
N LYS A 34 -13.40 1.35 11.80
CA LYS A 34 -12.71 0.88 13.01
C LYS A 34 -11.36 0.28 12.70
N SER A 35 -10.54 0.07 13.74
CA SER A 35 -9.29 -0.67 13.63
C SER A 35 -9.56 -2.17 13.75
N CYS A 36 -9.21 -2.94 12.72
CA CYS A 36 -9.37 -4.40 12.72
C CYS A 36 -8.54 -5.08 11.62
N SER A 37 -8.53 -6.42 11.64
CA SER A 37 -7.99 -7.16 10.50
C SER A 37 -9.02 -7.21 9.37
N GLY A 38 -8.53 -7.20 8.12
CA GLY A 38 -9.43 -7.19 7.00
C GLY A 38 -10.16 -8.51 6.73
N THR A 39 -9.74 -9.65 7.30
CA THR A 39 -10.52 -10.91 7.28
C THR A 39 -11.70 -10.81 8.23
N VAL A 40 -11.49 -10.28 9.42
CA VAL A 40 -12.55 -10.08 10.41
C VAL A 40 -13.62 -9.11 9.87
N ILE A 41 -13.23 -7.99 9.29
CA ILE A 41 -14.20 -7.01 8.81
C ILE A 41 -15.00 -7.51 7.61
N LEU A 42 -14.41 -8.34 6.75
CA LEU A 42 -15.13 -8.97 5.65
C LEU A 42 -16.18 -9.95 6.16
N ASP A 43 -15.83 -10.79 7.15
CA ASP A 43 -16.77 -11.72 7.76
C ASP A 43 -17.93 -11.02 8.50
N GLU A 44 -17.69 -9.80 9.02
CA GLU A 44 -18.72 -9.02 9.69
C GLU A 44 -19.63 -8.26 8.70
N LEU A 45 -19.07 -7.65 7.66
CA LEU A 45 -19.73 -6.62 6.87
C LEU A 45 -19.82 -6.93 5.37
N GLY A 46 -19.19 -8.00 4.89
CA GLY A 46 -19.14 -8.31 3.46
C GLY A 46 -20.51 -8.57 2.84
N GLU A 47 -21.43 -9.21 3.58
CA GLU A 47 -22.81 -9.41 3.09
C GLU A 47 -23.58 -8.09 3.01
N GLU A 48 -23.40 -7.18 3.98
CA GLU A 48 -24.02 -5.85 3.96
C GLU A 48 -23.50 -5.01 2.79
N GLU A 49 -22.17 -5.05 2.53
CA GLU A 49 -21.58 -4.36 1.38
C GLU A 49 -22.19 -4.82 0.06
N ILE A 50 -22.32 -6.15 -0.12
CA ILE A 50 -22.87 -6.75 -1.35
C ILE A 50 -24.34 -6.42 -1.53
N ASN A 51 -25.15 -6.56 -0.48
CA ASN A 51 -26.61 -6.46 -0.56
C ASN A 51 -27.10 -5.02 -0.59
N GLU A 52 -26.47 -4.12 0.20
CA GLU A 52 -26.90 -2.73 0.38
C GLU A 52 -26.08 -1.74 -0.46
N GLY A 53 -24.99 -2.22 -1.09
CA GLY A 53 -24.07 -1.37 -1.85
C GLY A 53 -23.28 -0.39 -0.98
N HIS A 54 -23.06 -0.70 0.29
CA HIS A 54 -22.27 0.10 1.20
C HIS A 54 -20.76 0.03 0.86
N LEU A 55 -19.93 0.84 1.53
CA LEU A 55 -18.49 0.85 1.34
C LEU A 55 -17.79 0.52 2.67
N ILE A 56 -17.09 -0.60 2.72
CA ILE A 56 -16.33 -0.99 3.91
C ILE A 56 -15.04 -0.18 3.97
N VAL A 57 -14.93 0.69 5.00
CA VAL A 57 -13.72 1.47 5.30
C VAL A 57 -13.20 1.08 6.68
N TYR A 58 -11.91 0.81 6.79
CA TYR A 58 -11.29 0.43 8.06
C TYR A 58 -9.82 0.83 8.12
N THR A 59 -9.22 0.75 9.30
CA THR A 59 -7.78 0.96 9.51
C THR A 59 -7.14 -0.25 10.20
N SER A 60 -5.83 -0.22 10.36
CA SER A 60 -5.04 -1.17 11.13
C SER A 60 -4.02 -0.41 11.99
N ALA A 61 -3.06 -1.11 12.61
CA ALA A 61 -2.04 -0.47 13.46
C ALA A 61 -1.17 0.57 12.75
N ASP A 62 -1.08 0.49 11.42
CA ASP A 62 -0.34 1.45 10.60
C ASP A 62 -1.19 2.68 10.24
N SER A 63 -0.53 3.72 9.72
CA SER A 63 -1.22 4.90 9.16
C SER A 63 -1.79 4.59 7.78
N VAL A 64 -2.89 3.87 7.74
CA VAL A 64 -3.53 3.41 6.49
C VAL A 64 -5.04 3.57 6.54
N LEU A 65 -5.63 3.96 5.41
CA LEU A 65 -7.07 3.86 5.15
C LEU A 65 -7.27 2.73 4.14
N GLN A 66 -8.08 1.74 4.50
CA GLN A 66 -8.32 0.57 3.68
C GLN A 66 -9.78 0.51 3.27
N ILE A 67 -10.03 0.22 2.00
CA ILE A 67 -11.37 0.08 1.41
C ILE A 67 -11.50 -1.32 0.85
N CYS A 68 -12.47 -2.10 1.34
CA CYS A 68 -12.84 -3.36 0.72
C CYS A 68 -13.94 -3.15 -0.32
N GLY A 69 -13.91 -3.93 -1.39
CA GLY A 69 -14.95 -3.98 -2.41
C GLY A 69 -15.00 -5.35 -3.06
N ASN A 70 -16.20 -5.88 -3.22
CA ASN A 70 -16.41 -7.14 -3.91
C ASN A 70 -16.22 -6.96 -5.42
N GLU A 71 -15.37 -7.77 -6.04
CA GLU A 71 -15.06 -7.65 -7.48
C GLU A 71 -16.26 -7.93 -8.39
N GLU A 72 -17.18 -8.82 -7.95
CA GLU A 72 -18.32 -9.22 -8.75
C GLU A 72 -19.47 -8.20 -8.70
N THR A 73 -19.67 -7.52 -7.55
CA THR A 73 -20.80 -6.61 -7.34
C THR A 73 -20.42 -5.14 -7.48
N MET A 74 -19.26 -4.73 -6.97
CA MET A 74 -18.75 -3.36 -7.09
C MET A 74 -17.91 -3.16 -8.35
N GLY A 75 -17.07 -4.12 -8.69
CA GLY A 75 -16.08 -4.03 -9.75
C GLY A 75 -14.79 -3.34 -9.33
N LEU A 76 -13.68 -3.75 -9.94
CA LEU A 76 -12.34 -3.22 -9.60
C LEU A 76 -12.20 -1.74 -9.92
N ASP A 77 -12.65 -1.29 -11.09
CA ASP A 77 -12.53 0.11 -11.51
C ASP A 77 -13.26 1.06 -10.56
N THR A 78 -14.43 0.65 -10.07
CA THR A 78 -15.20 1.41 -9.09
C THR A 78 -14.48 1.47 -7.74
N LEU A 79 -13.96 0.34 -7.26
CA LEU A 79 -13.17 0.28 -6.03
C LEU A 79 -11.94 1.18 -6.11
N TYR A 80 -11.21 1.11 -7.22
CA TYR A 80 -10.00 1.93 -7.43
C TYR A 80 -10.34 3.42 -7.48
N HIS A 81 -11.41 3.79 -8.16
CA HIS A 81 -11.90 5.17 -8.19
C HIS A 81 -12.25 5.69 -6.79
N TYR A 82 -12.89 4.89 -5.94
CA TYR A 82 -13.16 5.28 -4.55
C TYR A 82 -11.89 5.41 -3.71
N CYS A 83 -10.88 4.59 -3.97
CA CYS A 83 -9.58 4.73 -3.33
C CYS A 83 -8.82 5.99 -3.78
N GLU A 84 -8.96 6.41 -5.04
CA GLU A 84 -8.42 7.67 -5.53
C GLU A 84 -9.08 8.87 -4.84
N ILE A 85 -10.41 8.86 -4.70
CA ILE A 85 -11.15 9.88 -3.94
C ILE A 85 -10.64 9.92 -2.48
N ALA A 86 -10.52 8.76 -1.83
CA ALA A 86 -10.00 8.67 -0.48
C ALA A 86 -8.56 9.18 -0.37
N ARG A 87 -7.70 8.86 -1.36
CA ARG A 87 -6.31 9.36 -1.41
C ARG A 87 -6.27 10.89 -1.51
N GLU A 88 -7.10 11.46 -2.37
CA GLU A 88 -7.19 12.91 -2.51
C GLU A 88 -7.63 13.59 -1.21
N LEU A 89 -8.67 13.10 -0.55
CA LEU A 89 -9.14 13.60 0.73
C LEU A 89 -8.08 13.49 1.84
N THR A 90 -7.39 12.36 1.89
CA THR A 90 -6.35 12.10 2.90
C THR A 90 -5.00 12.75 2.57
N MET A 91 -4.93 13.63 1.58
CA MET A 91 -3.80 14.56 1.40
C MET A 91 -3.89 15.78 2.33
N ARG A 92 -5.07 16.10 2.86
CA ARG A 92 -5.24 17.19 3.83
C ARG A 92 -4.52 16.86 5.13
N ASP A 93 -3.87 17.84 5.74
CA ASP A 93 -3.01 17.62 6.92
C ASP A 93 -3.77 17.05 8.12
N GLU A 94 -5.04 17.42 8.28
CA GLU A 94 -5.90 16.90 9.34
C GLU A 94 -6.23 15.41 9.21
N TRP A 95 -6.22 14.87 7.98
CA TRP A 95 -6.62 13.49 7.63
C TRP A 95 -5.49 12.66 7.02
N LYS A 96 -4.29 13.20 6.96
CA LYS A 96 -3.17 12.59 6.23
C LYS A 96 -2.80 11.22 6.78
N VAL A 97 -2.95 10.20 5.93
CA VAL A 97 -2.48 8.83 6.17
C VAL A 97 -1.37 8.45 5.20
N GLY A 98 -0.51 7.54 5.63
CA GLY A 98 0.61 7.08 4.83
C GLY A 98 0.21 6.38 3.52
N ARG A 99 -0.87 5.61 3.55
CA ARG A 99 -1.40 4.88 2.37
C ARG A 99 -2.92 4.80 2.40
N VAL A 100 -3.51 4.80 1.22
CA VAL A 100 -4.86 4.28 0.97
C VAL A 100 -4.70 2.96 0.24
N ILE A 101 -5.44 1.92 0.63
CA ILE A 101 -5.28 0.57 0.09
C ILE A 101 -6.63 0.05 -0.40
N ALA A 102 -6.70 -0.28 -1.68
CA ALA A 102 -7.79 -1.08 -2.24
C ALA A 102 -7.62 -2.54 -1.83
N ARG A 103 -8.66 -3.12 -1.25
CA ARG A 103 -8.72 -4.51 -0.78
C ARG A 103 -9.85 -5.27 -1.50
N PRO A 104 -9.68 -5.61 -2.77
CA PRO A 104 -10.69 -6.38 -3.50
C PRO A 104 -10.81 -7.80 -2.94
N TYR A 105 -12.04 -8.32 -3.02
CA TYR A 105 -12.36 -9.67 -2.57
C TYR A 105 -13.46 -10.28 -3.44
N VAL A 106 -13.63 -11.59 -3.35
CA VAL A 106 -14.70 -12.37 -3.97
C VAL A 106 -15.42 -13.20 -2.91
N GLY A 107 -16.57 -13.78 -3.27
CA GLY A 107 -17.42 -14.55 -2.36
C GLY A 107 -18.76 -13.87 -2.14
N LYS A 108 -19.76 -14.62 -1.68
CA LYS A 108 -21.15 -14.13 -1.58
C LYS A 108 -21.70 -14.09 -0.17
N LYS A 109 -21.11 -14.83 0.75
CA LYS A 109 -21.56 -14.91 2.14
C LYS A 109 -20.38 -15.11 3.12
N ARG A 110 -20.66 -14.91 4.38
CA ARG A 110 -19.72 -15.11 5.47
C ARG A 110 -19.06 -16.50 5.39
N GLY A 111 -17.74 -16.53 5.60
CA GLY A 111 -16.92 -17.73 5.51
C GLY A 111 -16.45 -18.09 4.09
N GLU A 112 -16.97 -17.44 3.06
CA GLU A 112 -16.56 -17.63 1.65
C GLU A 112 -15.71 -16.48 1.12
N PHE A 113 -15.57 -15.39 1.88
CA PHE A 113 -14.85 -14.21 1.41
C PHE A 113 -13.35 -14.47 1.29
N VAL A 114 -12.83 -14.30 0.08
CA VAL A 114 -11.41 -14.48 -0.23
C VAL A 114 -10.86 -13.21 -0.87
N ARG A 115 -9.79 -12.66 -0.30
CA ARG A 115 -9.08 -11.52 -0.89
C ARG A 115 -8.38 -11.94 -2.17
N THR A 116 -8.44 -11.09 -3.17
CA THR A 116 -7.78 -11.34 -4.45
C THR A 116 -6.38 -10.73 -4.50
N SER A 117 -5.64 -11.04 -5.54
CA SER A 117 -4.32 -10.46 -5.82
C SER A 117 -4.39 -9.03 -6.37
N ASN A 118 -5.60 -8.53 -6.69
CA ASN A 118 -5.83 -7.20 -7.28
C ASN A 118 -5.76 -6.06 -6.24
N ARG A 119 -5.09 -6.30 -5.12
CA ARG A 119 -4.75 -5.24 -4.16
C ARG A 119 -3.98 -4.13 -4.85
N HIS A 120 -4.36 -2.87 -4.55
CA HIS A 120 -3.64 -1.70 -5.01
C HIS A 120 -3.39 -0.71 -3.86
N ASP A 121 -2.16 -0.23 -3.74
CA ASP A 121 -1.74 0.70 -2.68
C ASP A 121 -1.50 2.08 -3.30
N TYR A 122 -2.22 3.09 -2.80
CA TYR A 122 -2.04 4.50 -3.15
C TYR A 122 -1.14 5.15 -2.09
N ALA A 123 0.16 5.17 -2.35
CA ALA A 123 1.14 5.76 -1.45
C ALA A 123 1.09 7.30 -1.47
N LEU A 124 1.70 7.91 -0.46
CA LEU A 124 2.05 9.33 -0.52
C LEU A 124 3.33 9.49 -1.30
N LYS A 125 3.32 10.36 -2.30
CA LYS A 125 4.56 10.86 -2.88
C LYS A 125 5.41 11.53 -1.81
N PRO A 126 6.73 11.51 -1.95
CA PRO A 126 7.59 12.34 -1.11
C PRO A 126 7.13 13.80 -1.17
N PHE A 127 7.00 14.47 0.00
CA PHE A 127 6.53 15.87 0.06
C PHE A 127 7.58 16.90 -0.27
N GLY A 128 8.70 16.48 -0.83
CA GLY A 128 9.77 17.34 -1.27
C GLY A 128 10.68 16.62 -2.23
N ARG A 129 11.53 17.39 -2.87
CA ARG A 129 12.56 16.88 -3.77
C ARG A 129 13.51 15.95 -3.01
N THR A 130 13.68 14.73 -3.52
CA THR A 130 14.57 13.71 -2.96
C THR A 130 15.88 13.64 -3.75
N ALA A 131 16.85 12.87 -3.24
CA ALA A 131 18.07 12.56 -4.00
C ALA A 131 17.77 11.85 -5.33
N LEU A 132 16.69 11.04 -5.38
CA LEU A 132 16.26 10.36 -6.62
C LEU A 132 15.85 11.36 -7.69
N ASN A 133 15.09 12.41 -7.32
CA ASN A 133 14.74 13.50 -8.24
C ASN A 133 16.00 14.22 -8.73
N ALA A 134 16.93 14.54 -7.83
CA ALA A 134 18.15 15.24 -8.20
C ALA A 134 19.02 14.46 -9.20
N LEU A 135 19.14 13.14 -9.02
CA LEU A 135 19.86 12.27 -9.93
C LEU A 135 19.19 12.21 -11.29
N LYS A 136 17.86 12.00 -11.32
CA LYS A 136 17.07 11.96 -12.55
C LYS A 136 17.16 13.28 -13.33
N ASP A 137 17.03 14.42 -12.66
CA ASP A 137 17.12 15.74 -13.27
C ASP A 137 18.53 16.04 -13.82
N ALA A 138 19.56 15.42 -13.24
CA ALA A 138 20.93 15.46 -13.74
C ALA A 138 21.17 14.51 -14.95
N GLY A 139 20.13 13.85 -15.45
CA GLY A 139 20.22 12.91 -16.56
C GLY A 139 20.88 11.58 -16.20
N LEU A 140 20.90 11.24 -14.91
CA LEU A 140 21.44 9.98 -14.41
C LEU A 140 20.36 8.93 -14.28
N ASP A 141 20.75 7.66 -14.38
CA ASP A 141 19.86 6.53 -14.17
C ASP A 141 19.50 6.40 -12.69
N VAL A 142 18.22 6.15 -12.40
CA VAL A 142 17.73 5.83 -11.07
C VAL A 142 16.89 4.55 -11.17
N ILE A 143 17.56 3.43 -10.99
CA ILE A 143 17.00 2.10 -11.18
C ILE A 143 16.55 1.56 -9.83
N SER A 144 15.28 1.18 -9.71
CA SER A 144 14.74 0.60 -8.49
C SER A 144 14.56 -0.91 -8.59
N VAL A 145 14.80 -1.62 -7.48
CA VAL A 145 14.54 -3.05 -7.32
C VAL A 145 13.68 -3.26 -6.07
N GLY A 146 12.68 -4.12 -6.16
CA GLY A 146 11.78 -4.42 -5.05
C GLY A 146 10.70 -3.37 -4.85
N LYS A 147 10.45 -2.96 -3.60
CA LYS A 147 9.37 -2.03 -3.22
C LYS A 147 9.73 -0.55 -3.33
N ILE A 148 10.89 -0.19 -3.86
CA ILE A 148 11.31 1.23 -3.94
C ILE A 148 10.31 2.05 -4.75
N PHE A 149 9.80 1.50 -5.86
CA PHE A 149 8.75 2.15 -6.64
C PHE A 149 7.53 2.49 -5.77
N ASP A 150 7.03 1.51 -5.02
CA ASP A 150 5.84 1.68 -4.18
C ASP A 150 6.09 2.64 -3.00
N ILE A 151 7.33 2.69 -2.47
CA ILE A 151 7.71 3.59 -1.37
C ILE A 151 7.76 5.04 -1.83
N PHE A 152 8.23 5.30 -3.04
CA PHE A 152 8.38 6.64 -3.60
C PHE A 152 7.26 7.01 -4.57
N ASP A 153 6.27 6.13 -4.77
CA ASP A 153 5.19 6.29 -5.77
C ASP A 153 5.75 6.61 -7.17
N GLY A 154 6.83 5.91 -7.54
CA GLY A 154 7.55 6.10 -8.80
C GLY A 154 8.33 7.41 -8.92
N GLU A 155 8.26 8.28 -7.92
CA GLU A 155 8.86 9.61 -7.98
C GLU A 155 10.39 9.56 -8.02
N GLY A 156 10.97 10.22 -9.01
CA GLY A 156 12.43 10.29 -9.20
C GLY A 156 13.08 9.04 -9.80
N LEU A 157 12.31 8.04 -10.23
CA LEU A 157 12.82 6.82 -10.85
C LEU A 157 12.89 6.94 -12.38
N THR A 158 13.89 6.26 -12.99
CA THR A 158 13.99 6.08 -14.44
C THR A 158 13.62 4.67 -14.88
N GLU A 159 13.81 3.69 -13.99
CA GLU A 159 13.50 2.27 -14.24
C GLU A 159 13.01 1.61 -12.95
N SER A 160 12.10 0.64 -13.07
CA SER A 160 11.57 -0.10 -11.91
C SER A 160 11.51 -1.61 -12.17
N ASN A 161 12.07 -2.39 -11.26
CA ASN A 161 12.14 -3.85 -11.31
C ASN A 161 11.47 -4.42 -10.04
N LYS A 162 10.26 -4.96 -10.19
CA LYS A 162 9.57 -5.63 -9.07
C LYS A 162 10.23 -6.96 -8.76
N SER A 163 10.52 -7.22 -7.49
CA SER A 163 11.03 -8.51 -7.03
C SER A 163 9.93 -9.38 -6.40
N LYS A 164 10.06 -10.69 -6.57
CA LYS A 164 9.15 -11.69 -5.95
C LYS A 164 9.64 -12.15 -4.58
N SER A 165 10.94 -12.02 -4.31
CA SER A 165 11.63 -12.41 -3.08
C SER A 165 12.93 -11.61 -2.95
N SER A 166 13.61 -11.68 -1.80
CA SER A 166 14.94 -11.08 -1.65
C SER A 166 15.96 -11.72 -2.60
N VAL A 167 15.95 -13.04 -2.76
CA VAL A 167 16.84 -13.74 -3.71
C VAL A 167 16.66 -13.21 -5.13
N HIS A 168 15.41 -13.09 -5.60
CA HIS A 168 15.15 -12.52 -6.93
C HIS A 168 15.59 -11.04 -7.02
N GLY A 169 15.45 -10.27 -5.94
CA GLY A 169 15.95 -8.89 -5.88
C GLY A 169 17.47 -8.81 -5.91
N MET A 170 18.19 -9.76 -5.27
CA MET A 170 19.64 -9.89 -5.35
C MET A 170 20.11 -10.20 -6.78
N GLU A 171 19.50 -11.19 -7.44
CA GLU A 171 19.78 -11.55 -8.84
C GLU A 171 19.59 -10.34 -9.77
N GLN A 172 18.45 -9.64 -9.66
CA GLN A 172 18.20 -8.43 -10.46
C GLN A 172 19.25 -7.34 -10.18
N THR A 173 19.65 -7.16 -8.92
CA THR A 173 20.68 -6.17 -8.54
C THR A 173 22.05 -6.51 -9.16
N ILE A 174 22.43 -7.78 -9.10
CA ILE A 174 23.70 -8.27 -9.71
C ILE A 174 23.66 -8.09 -11.22
N ASP A 175 22.54 -8.38 -11.88
CA ASP A 175 22.40 -8.21 -13.33
C ASP A 175 22.40 -6.73 -13.74
N ILE A 176 21.80 -5.86 -12.95
CA ILE A 176 21.89 -4.41 -13.16
C ILE A 176 23.34 -3.92 -12.98
N ALA A 177 24.07 -4.43 -11.98
CA ALA A 177 25.46 -4.06 -11.74
C ALA A 177 26.41 -4.43 -12.90
N LYS A 178 26.05 -5.42 -13.73
CA LYS A 178 26.80 -5.78 -14.95
C LYS A 178 26.51 -4.84 -16.12
N ARG A 179 25.46 -4.03 -16.03
CA ARG A 179 25.06 -3.10 -17.10
C ARG A 179 25.96 -1.86 -17.08
N ASN A 180 26.19 -1.27 -18.25
CA ASN A 180 26.86 0.01 -18.34
C ASN A 180 25.83 1.13 -18.10
N PHE A 181 25.60 1.52 -16.83
CA PHE A 181 24.74 2.64 -16.47
C PHE A 181 25.49 3.64 -15.58
N LYS A 182 25.05 4.88 -15.57
CA LYS A 182 25.62 5.93 -14.75
C LYS A 182 24.54 6.52 -13.84
N GLY A 183 24.56 6.17 -12.56
CA GLY A 183 23.53 6.62 -11.62
C GLY A 183 23.46 5.77 -10.36
N LEU A 184 22.25 5.50 -9.91
CA LEU A 184 21.95 4.78 -8.69
C LEU A 184 21.07 3.55 -8.99
N CYS A 185 21.48 2.37 -8.51
CA CYS A 185 20.59 1.24 -8.32
C CYS A 185 20.17 1.19 -6.84
N PHE A 186 18.87 1.36 -6.59
CA PHE A 186 18.32 1.36 -5.23
C PHE A 186 17.47 0.10 -5.01
N THR A 187 17.97 -0.81 -4.18
CA THR A 187 17.37 -2.12 -3.94
C THR A 187 16.73 -2.20 -2.56
N ASN A 188 15.51 -2.73 -2.49
CA ASN A 188 14.85 -3.14 -1.27
C ASN A 188 14.62 -4.65 -1.27
N LEU A 189 15.25 -5.34 -0.32
CA LEU A 189 15.14 -6.78 -0.12
C LEU A 189 14.07 -7.07 0.94
N VAL A 190 12.87 -7.43 0.49
CA VAL A 190 11.64 -7.42 1.31
C VAL A 190 11.58 -8.52 2.37
N ASP A 191 12.27 -9.66 2.17
CA ASP A 191 12.17 -10.80 3.08
C ASP A 191 12.90 -10.54 4.41
N PHE A 192 13.90 -9.65 4.43
CA PHE A 192 14.56 -9.22 5.65
C PHE A 192 13.56 -8.68 6.69
N ASP A 193 12.55 -7.94 6.24
CA ASP A 193 11.47 -7.47 7.09
C ASP A 193 10.38 -8.55 7.26
N ALA A 194 9.83 -9.06 6.17
CA ALA A 194 8.63 -9.89 6.16
C ALA A 194 8.84 -11.28 6.75
N LEU A 195 9.97 -11.95 6.46
CA LEU A 195 10.24 -13.31 6.91
C LEU A 195 11.11 -13.37 8.16
N TRP A 196 12.06 -12.45 8.31
CA TRP A 196 13.05 -12.51 9.37
C TRP A 196 12.83 -11.47 10.46
N GLY A 197 12.61 -10.20 10.10
CA GLY A 197 12.47 -9.09 11.03
C GLY A 197 11.22 -9.19 11.90
N HIS A 198 10.04 -9.19 11.31
CA HIS A 198 8.77 -9.32 12.03
C HIS A 198 8.63 -10.63 12.80
N ARG A 199 9.26 -11.70 12.33
CA ARG A 199 9.23 -13.02 12.99
C ARG A 199 10.34 -13.20 14.02
N ARG A 200 11.18 -12.17 14.22
CA ARG A 200 12.31 -12.19 15.18
C ARG A 200 13.22 -13.40 14.99
N ASN A 201 13.53 -13.74 13.74
CA ASN A 201 14.45 -14.82 13.39
C ASN A 201 15.83 -14.25 13.00
N PRO A 202 16.75 -14.02 13.97
CA PRO A 202 18.06 -13.45 13.69
C PRO A 202 18.97 -14.39 12.92
N ILE A 203 18.78 -15.70 13.07
CA ILE A 203 19.59 -16.71 12.35
C ILE A 203 19.26 -16.63 10.85
N GLY A 204 17.99 -16.74 10.47
CA GLY A 204 17.57 -16.62 9.07
C GLY A 204 17.92 -15.25 8.47
N TYR A 205 17.90 -14.17 9.28
CA TYR A 205 18.35 -12.86 8.85
C TYR A 205 19.85 -12.85 8.50
N GLY A 206 20.69 -13.48 9.35
CA GLY A 206 22.13 -13.62 9.11
C GLY A 206 22.45 -14.47 7.88
N GLU A 207 21.80 -15.63 7.75
CA GLU A 207 21.95 -16.53 6.59
C GLU A 207 21.58 -15.83 5.27
N GLU A 208 20.55 -14.97 5.28
CA GLU A 208 20.13 -14.21 4.10
C GLU A 208 21.15 -13.10 3.73
N ILE A 209 21.83 -12.50 4.72
CA ILE A 209 22.94 -11.57 4.46
C ILE A 209 24.12 -12.29 3.81
N GLU A 210 24.50 -13.48 4.34
CA GLU A 210 25.62 -14.25 3.82
C GLU A 210 25.39 -14.76 2.38
N ARG A 211 24.10 -14.91 2.00
CA ARG A 211 23.72 -15.32 0.65
C ARG A 211 23.93 -14.21 -0.39
N PHE A 212 23.84 -12.94 -0.01
CA PHE A 212 24.00 -11.79 -0.89
C PHE A 212 25.47 -11.37 -1.05
#